data_93079f62720c9860d6ea947c428f1978
#
_entry.id   93079f62720c9860d6ea947c428f1978
#
_cell.length_a   1.000
_cell.length_b   1.000
_cell.length_c   1.000
_cell.angle_alpha   90.00
_cell.angle_beta   90.00
_cell.angle_gamma   90.00
#
_symmetry.space_group_name_H-M   'P 1'
#
loop_
_entity.id
_entity.type
_entity.pdbx_description
1 polymer ?
#
loop_
_entity_poly.entity_id
_entity_poly.type
_entity_poly.pdbx_seq_one_letter_code
_entity_poly.pdbx_strand_id
1 'polypeptide(L)'
;PGRGASGLSKGVVVRVGSAAFVGLPSLQAIEESEGTQVHVTLDGKPLARFVLQDTPRVSAASAVSELRSLGLTPEILSGDNPVVVERMARELGDSGGVGGLSPEEKVARLALGPHRGAMAIMVGDGINDAPGLSRAAVGVTLESGTDLARELADVTILGGDLARLPWLVRLSRATLRVARWNLFWAFFYNLVGVALAASGMLHPLFGALAMI
;
A
#
# COMPACT_ATOMS: atom_id res chain seq x y z
N PRO A 1 16.27 0.59 -18.44
CA PRO A 1 16.35 -0.47 -17.45
C PRO A 1 14.95 -1.10 -17.27
N GLY A 2 14.87 -2.44 -17.06
CA GLY A 2 13.60 -3.13 -16.76
C GLY A 2 12.88 -3.81 -17.93
N ARG A 3 13.37 -3.70 -19.17
CA ARG A 3 12.73 -4.37 -20.32
C ARG A 3 13.28 -5.75 -20.64
N GLY A 4 14.50 -6.08 -20.16
CA GLY A 4 15.15 -7.35 -20.40
C GLY A 4 16.67 -7.27 -20.24
N ALA A 5 17.31 -8.43 -20.41
CA ALA A 5 18.76 -8.61 -20.38
C ALA A 5 19.25 -9.31 -21.64
N SER A 6 20.47 -9.00 -22.09
CA SER A 6 21.14 -9.71 -23.18
C SER A 6 22.56 -10.07 -22.80
N GLY A 7 23.04 -11.21 -23.28
CA GLY A 7 24.39 -11.70 -23.02
C GLY A 7 24.84 -12.68 -24.08
N LEU A 8 26.14 -13.01 -24.08
CA LEU A 8 26.73 -14.04 -24.91
C LEU A 8 26.98 -15.31 -24.11
N SER A 9 26.49 -16.44 -24.60
CA SER A 9 26.77 -17.77 -24.05
C SER A 9 27.29 -18.68 -25.17
N LYS A 10 28.53 -19.15 -25.03
CA LYS A 10 29.18 -20.02 -26.03
C LYS A 10 29.12 -19.48 -27.48
N GLY A 11 29.26 -18.14 -27.63
CA GLY A 11 29.23 -17.47 -28.95
C GLY A 11 27.82 -17.19 -29.49
N VAL A 12 26.77 -17.57 -28.77
CA VAL A 12 25.35 -17.36 -29.15
C VAL A 12 24.81 -16.15 -28.37
N VAL A 13 24.12 -15.25 -29.01
CA VAL A 13 23.46 -14.11 -28.34
C VAL A 13 22.17 -14.59 -27.71
N VAL A 14 22.11 -14.54 -26.37
CA VAL A 14 20.91 -14.83 -25.58
C VAL A 14 20.25 -13.52 -25.21
N ARG A 15 18.93 -13.38 -25.48
CA ARG A 15 18.11 -12.26 -24.97
C ARG A 15 16.94 -12.80 -24.16
N VAL A 16 16.67 -12.16 -23.02
CA VAL A 16 15.57 -12.52 -22.11
C VAL A 16 14.83 -11.24 -21.75
N GLY A 17 13.51 -11.20 -21.92
CA GLY A 17 12.73 -10.01 -21.60
C GLY A 17 11.36 -9.95 -22.28
N SER A 18 10.80 -8.75 -22.38
CA SER A 18 9.53 -8.54 -23.09
C SER A 18 9.65 -8.87 -24.56
N ALA A 19 8.53 -9.22 -25.23
CA ALA A 19 8.51 -9.53 -26.66
C ALA A 19 9.19 -8.43 -27.51
N ALA A 20 8.92 -7.16 -27.19
CA ALA A 20 9.54 -6.02 -27.86
C ALA A 20 11.07 -5.95 -27.65
N PHE A 21 11.56 -6.29 -26.46
CA PHE A 21 12.99 -6.29 -26.16
C PHE A 21 13.76 -7.40 -26.90
N VAL A 22 13.16 -8.57 -27.00
CA VAL A 22 13.78 -9.72 -27.70
C VAL A 22 13.61 -9.67 -29.22
N GLY A 23 12.84 -8.68 -29.74
CA GLY A 23 12.63 -8.49 -31.18
C GLY A 23 11.57 -9.39 -31.80
N LEU A 24 10.64 -9.92 -30.98
CA LEU A 24 9.51 -10.70 -31.47
C LEU A 24 8.38 -9.77 -31.94
N PRO A 25 7.69 -10.08 -33.05
CA PRO A 25 6.53 -9.32 -33.52
C PRO A 25 5.42 -9.31 -32.46
N SER A 26 4.70 -8.20 -32.35
CA SER A 26 3.59 -8.03 -31.41
C SER A 26 2.48 -9.10 -31.57
N LEU A 27 2.34 -9.67 -32.76
CA LEU A 27 1.35 -10.72 -33.04
C LEU A 27 1.63 -12.06 -32.31
N GLN A 28 2.88 -12.32 -31.91
CA GLN A 28 3.21 -13.47 -31.06
C GLN A 28 3.18 -13.15 -29.55
N ALA A 29 3.04 -11.86 -29.21
CA ALA A 29 2.77 -11.38 -27.86
C ALA A 29 1.27 -11.42 -27.55
N ILE A 30 0.47 -11.78 -28.55
CA ILE A 30 -0.96 -11.81 -28.39
C ILE A 30 -1.37 -13.09 -27.68
N GLU A 31 -2.28 -12.81 -26.94
CA GLU A 31 -3.46 -13.52 -26.55
C GLU A 31 -3.36 -14.13 -25.17
N GLU A 32 -4.15 -13.52 -24.33
CA GLU A 32 -4.82 -14.18 -23.22
C GLU A 32 -3.93 -14.99 -22.27
N SER A 33 -2.65 -14.67 -22.21
CA SER A 33 -1.90 -15.23 -21.11
C SER A 33 -2.21 -14.45 -19.85
N GLU A 34 -2.79 -15.12 -18.93
CA GLU A 34 -3.20 -14.63 -17.63
C GLU A 34 -2.04 -14.17 -16.73
N GLY A 35 -0.86 -13.81 -17.30
CA GLY A 35 0.33 -13.44 -16.54
C GLY A 35 1.35 -12.59 -17.31
N THR A 36 2.41 -12.16 -16.62
CA THR A 36 3.54 -11.46 -17.21
C THR A 36 4.37 -12.40 -18.06
N GLN A 37 4.54 -12.09 -19.35
CA GLN A 37 5.30 -12.94 -20.27
C GLN A 37 6.77 -12.53 -20.33
N VAL A 38 7.64 -13.49 -20.17
CA VAL A 38 9.08 -13.37 -20.40
C VAL A 38 9.51 -14.29 -21.54
N HIS A 39 10.06 -13.70 -22.58
CA HIS A 39 10.52 -14.42 -23.78
C HIS A 39 12.02 -14.60 -23.74
N VAL A 40 12.50 -15.73 -24.25
CA VAL A 40 13.90 -16.05 -24.44
C VAL A 40 14.17 -16.29 -25.91
N THR A 41 15.20 -15.62 -26.46
CA THR A 41 15.66 -15.83 -27.84
C THR A 41 17.14 -16.17 -27.87
N LEU A 42 17.51 -17.02 -28.84
CA LEU A 42 18.91 -17.33 -29.20
C LEU A 42 19.15 -16.83 -30.63
N ASP A 43 20.14 -15.94 -30.82
CA ASP A 43 20.44 -15.30 -32.10
C ASP A 43 19.18 -14.77 -32.81
N GLY A 44 18.26 -14.17 -32.05
CA GLY A 44 17.00 -13.64 -32.53
C GLY A 44 15.90 -14.68 -32.80
N LYS A 45 16.16 -15.97 -32.63
CA LYS A 45 15.15 -17.02 -32.79
C LYS A 45 14.48 -17.31 -31.44
N PRO A 46 13.14 -17.42 -31.39
CA PRO A 46 12.44 -17.73 -30.13
C PRO A 46 12.82 -19.14 -29.65
N LEU A 47 13.20 -19.23 -28.37
CA LEU A 47 13.55 -20.48 -27.71
C LEU A 47 12.47 -20.91 -26.71
N ALA A 48 12.05 -19.99 -25.85
CA ALA A 48 11.11 -20.29 -24.78
C ALA A 48 10.27 -19.06 -24.42
N ARG A 49 9.10 -19.32 -23.86
CA ARG A 49 8.23 -18.31 -23.23
C ARG A 49 7.87 -18.79 -21.83
N PHE A 50 8.08 -17.93 -20.85
CA PHE A 50 7.64 -18.13 -19.48
C PHE A 50 6.43 -17.23 -19.22
N VAL A 51 5.42 -17.76 -18.60
CA VAL A 51 4.26 -17.01 -18.12
C VAL A 51 4.35 -16.99 -16.60
N LEU A 52 4.58 -15.80 -16.04
CA LEU A 52 4.69 -15.58 -14.61
C LEU A 52 3.32 -15.11 -14.12
N GLN A 53 2.79 -15.79 -13.13
CA GLN A 53 1.54 -15.41 -12.48
C GLN A 53 1.83 -15.12 -11.02
N ASP A 54 1.45 -13.93 -10.58
CA ASP A 54 1.48 -13.60 -9.17
C ASP A 54 0.19 -14.10 -8.50
N THR A 55 0.37 -14.77 -7.38
CA THR A 55 -0.75 -15.22 -6.56
C THR A 55 -0.96 -14.23 -5.43
N PRO A 56 -2.19 -13.72 -5.23
CA PRO A 56 -2.48 -12.86 -4.10
C PRO A 56 -2.11 -13.54 -2.78
N ARG A 57 -1.65 -12.76 -1.81
CA ARG A 57 -1.43 -13.27 -0.45
C ARG A 57 -2.76 -13.79 0.11
N VAL A 58 -2.71 -14.89 0.87
CA VAL A 58 -3.91 -15.54 1.42
C VAL A 58 -4.82 -14.58 2.19
N SER A 59 -4.22 -13.61 2.89
CA SER A 59 -4.95 -12.60 3.67
C SER A 59 -5.39 -11.37 2.85
N ALA A 60 -5.06 -11.28 1.56
CA ALA A 60 -5.30 -10.06 0.78
C ALA A 60 -6.80 -9.76 0.60
N ALA A 61 -7.59 -10.75 0.17
CA ALA A 61 -9.02 -10.57 -0.07
C ALA A 61 -9.78 -10.22 1.23
N SER A 62 -9.47 -10.91 2.34
CA SER A 62 -10.07 -10.60 3.64
C SER A 62 -9.67 -9.22 4.15
N ALA A 63 -8.40 -8.83 3.99
CA ALA A 63 -7.93 -7.50 4.36
C ALA A 63 -8.64 -6.39 3.58
N VAL A 64 -8.79 -6.54 2.26
CA VAL A 64 -9.53 -5.60 1.39
C VAL A 64 -10.98 -5.48 1.84
N SER A 65 -11.67 -6.60 2.09
CA SER A 65 -13.06 -6.63 2.56
C SER A 65 -13.21 -5.91 3.90
N GLU A 66 -12.33 -6.19 4.87
CA GLU A 66 -12.36 -5.53 6.18
C GLU A 66 -12.04 -4.03 6.09
N LEU A 67 -11.08 -3.60 5.27
CA LEU A 67 -10.78 -2.19 5.06
C LEU A 67 -11.99 -1.43 4.52
N ARG A 68 -12.74 -2.04 3.59
CA ARG A 68 -14.01 -1.48 3.09
C ARG A 68 -15.06 -1.35 4.18
N SER A 69 -15.22 -2.37 5.02
CA SER A 69 -16.14 -2.32 6.16
C SER A 69 -15.81 -1.21 7.15
N LEU A 70 -14.53 -0.80 7.20
CA LEU A 70 -14.05 0.35 7.97
C LEU A 70 -14.23 1.70 7.25
N GLY A 71 -14.86 1.72 6.06
CA GLY A 71 -15.11 2.93 5.27
C GLY A 71 -13.89 3.43 4.50
N LEU A 72 -12.90 2.56 4.23
CA LEU A 72 -11.77 2.86 3.37
C LEU A 72 -12.03 2.33 1.95
N THR A 73 -11.38 2.93 0.96
CA THR A 73 -11.48 2.52 -0.45
C THR A 73 -10.12 2.00 -0.91
N PRO A 74 -9.85 0.68 -0.80
CA PRO A 74 -8.62 0.09 -1.30
C PRO A 74 -8.55 0.17 -2.83
N GLU A 75 -7.37 0.51 -3.37
CA GLU A 75 -7.07 0.54 -4.80
C GLU A 75 -5.69 -0.07 -5.04
N ILE A 76 -5.52 -0.82 -6.14
CA ILE A 76 -4.23 -1.38 -6.55
C ILE A 76 -3.57 -0.41 -7.54
N LEU A 77 -2.34 0.02 -7.25
CA LEU A 77 -1.52 0.82 -8.14
C LEU A 77 -0.26 0.03 -8.51
N SER A 78 -0.17 -0.45 -9.75
CA SER A 78 0.95 -1.28 -10.19
C SER A 78 1.58 -0.76 -11.49
N GLY A 79 2.87 -1.06 -11.67
CA GLY A 79 3.56 -0.91 -12.95
C GLY A 79 3.30 -2.06 -13.92
N ASP A 80 2.61 -3.11 -13.49
CA ASP A 80 2.31 -4.29 -14.29
C ASP A 80 1.25 -4.00 -15.37
N ASN A 81 1.09 -4.99 -16.26
CA ASN A 81 0.10 -4.90 -17.33
C ASN A 81 -1.31 -4.60 -16.77
N PRO A 82 -2.02 -3.59 -17.30
CA PRO A 82 -3.37 -3.22 -16.84
C PRO A 82 -4.35 -4.38 -16.75
N VAL A 83 -4.31 -5.33 -17.70
CA VAL A 83 -5.18 -6.51 -17.72
C VAL A 83 -4.93 -7.42 -16.51
N VAL A 84 -3.65 -7.60 -16.12
CA VAL A 84 -3.26 -8.39 -14.96
C VAL A 84 -3.74 -7.71 -13.67
N VAL A 85 -3.56 -6.39 -13.57
CA VAL A 85 -3.98 -5.60 -12.40
C VAL A 85 -5.50 -5.58 -12.25
N GLU A 86 -6.25 -5.45 -13.35
CA GLU A 86 -7.71 -5.49 -13.33
C GLU A 86 -8.25 -6.86 -12.87
N ARG A 87 -7.62 -7.95 -13.33
CA ARG A 87 -7.95 -9.29 -12.86
C ARG A 87 -7.70 -9.43 -11.36
N MET A 88 -6.51 -9.01 -10.90
CA MET A 88 -6.15 -9.02 -9.48
C MET A 88 -7.15 -8.22 -8.64
N ALA A 89 -7.55 -7.04 -9.11
CA ALA A 89 -8.56 -6.21 -8.45
C ALA A 89 -9.90 -6.93 -8.30
N ARG A 90 -10.33 -7.65 -9.34
CA ARG A 90 -11.56 -8.47 -9.30
C ARG A 90 -11.45 -9.63 -8.32
N GLU A 91 -10.33 -10.35 -8.31
CA GLU A 91 -10.06 -11.44 -7.35
C GLU A 91 -10.06 -10.96 -5.89
N LEU A 92 -9.63 -9.72 -5.66
CA LEU A 92 -9.66 -9.08 -4.34
C LEU A 92 -11.00 -8.38 -4.02
N GLY A 93 -12.07 -8.74 -4.71
CA GLY A 93 -13.40 -8.23 -4.44
C GLY A 93 -13.64 -6.85 -5.05
N ASP A 94 -13.16 -6.61 -6.26
CA ASP A 94 -13.39 -5.41 -7.06
C ASP A 94 -12.80 -4.12 -6.44
N SER A 95 -11.60 -4.25 -5.88
CA SER A 95 -10.90 -3.18 -5.15
C SER A 95 -10.53 -1.97 -6.01
N GLY A 96 -10.81 -1.99 -7.31
CA GLY A 96 -10.26 -1.03 -8.24
C GLY A 96 -8.77 -1.29 -8.49
N GLY A 97 -8.30 -1.06 -9.71
CA GLY A 97 -6.89 -1.27 -10.03
C GLY A 97 -6.46 -0.47 -11.25
N VAL A 98 -5.27 0.11 -11.17
CA VAL A 98 -4.64 0.82 -12.28
C VAL A 98 -3.26 0.26 -12.51
N GLY A 99 -3.05 -0.32 -13.70
CA GLY A 99 -1.78 -0.88 -14.13
C GLY A 99 -1.01 0.04 -15.05
N GLY A 100 0.23 -0.33 -15.35
CA GLY A 100 1.12 0.40 -16.26
C GLY A 100 1.67 1.72 -15.71
N LEU A 101 1.58 1.94 -14.40
CA LEU A 101 2.00 3.19 -13.76
C LEU A 101 3.50 3.24 -13.51
N SER A 102 4.12 4.38 -13.85
CA SER A 102 5.46 4.72 -13.37
C SER A 102 5.43 5.06 -11.86
N PRO A 103 6.60 5.08 -11.18
CA PRO A 103 6.67 5.54 -9.79
C PRO A 103 6.10 6.96 -9.60
N GLU A 104 6.37 7.87 -10.54
CA GLU A 104 5.88 9.26 -10.51
C GLU A 104 4.36 9.32 -10.66
N GLU A 105 3.78 8.52 -11.54
CA GLU A 105 2.34 8.44 -11.74
C GLU A 105 1.62 7.86 -10.52
N LYS A 106 2.21 6.88 -9.84
CA LYS A 106 1.69 6.38 -8.54
C LYS A 106 1.62 7.51 -7.51
N VAL A 107 2.68 8.31 -7.40
CA VAL A 107 2.74 9.47 -6.49
C VAL A 107 1.69 10.52 -6.88
N ALA A 108 1.55 10.84 -8.16
CA ALA A 108 0.55 11.78 -8.64
C ALA A 108 -0.88 11.31 -8.30
N ARG A 109 -1.13 10.02 -8.43
CA ARG A 109 -2.43 9.43 -8.10
C ARG A 109 -2.75 9.49 -6.61
N LEU A 110 -1.77 9.27 -5.75
CA LEU A 110 -1.92 9.45 -4.29
C LEU A 110 -2.34 10.89 -3.95
N ALA A 111 -1.77 11.89 -4.62
CA ALA A 111 -2.10 13.29 -4.40
C ALA A 111 -3.50 13.68 -4.92
N LEU A 112 -3.96 13.01 -5.98
CA LEU A 112 -5.28 13.26 -6.57
C LEU A 112 -6.42 12.61 -5.77
N GLY A 113 -6.18 11.44 -5.15
CA GLY A 113 -7.14 10.66 -4.36
C GLY A 113 -8.56 10.61 -4.92
N PRO A 114 -9.41 9.65 -4.59
CA PRO A 114 -10.81 9.63 -5.04
C PRO A 114 -11.62 10.80 -4.48
N HIS A 115 -11.15 11.43 -3.40
CA HIS A 115 -11.74 12.61 -2.80
C HIS A 115 -10.65 13.64 -2.54
N ARG A 116 -10.77 14.84 -3.15
CA ARG A 116 -9.85 15.96 -2.91
C ARG A 116 -9.67 16.20 -1.41
N GLY A 117 -8.45 16.05 -0.89
CA GLY A 117 -8.13 16.20 0.53
C GLY A 117 -8.27 14.92 1.35
N ALA A 118 -8.57 13.76 0.76
CA ALA A 118 -8.53 12.49 1.46
C ALA A 118 -7.08 12.12 1.79
N MET A 119 -6.83 11.68 3.03
CA MET A 119 -5.54 11.17 3.45
C MET A 119 -5.38 9.75 2.89
N ALA A 120 -4.33 9.52 2.10
CA ALA A 120 -4.03 8.22 1.54
C ALA A 120 -3.06 7.43 2.43
N ILE A 121 -3.34 6.14 2.60
CA ILE A 121 -2.39 5.17 3.16
C ILE A 121 -1.78 4.44 1.96
N MET A 122 -0.45 4.49 1.83
CA MET A 122 0.28 3.74 0.81
C MET A 122 0.84 2.47 1.42
N VAL A 123 0.60 1.33 0.77
CA VAL A 123 1.22 0.05 1.15
C VAL A 123 2.11 -0.40 0.02
N GLY A 124 3.39 -0.64 0.28
CA GLY A 124 4.36 -1.07 -0.72
C GLY A 124 5.59 -1.71 -0.09
N ASP A 125 6.30 -2.52 -0.86
CA ASP A 125 7.50 -3.24 -0.39
C ASP A 125 8.72 -3.05 -1.30
N GLY A 126 8.57 -2.41 -2.44
CA GLY A 126 9.62 -2.21 -3.44
C GLY A 126 10.31 -0.86 -3.39
N ILE A 127 11.50 -0.80 -4.00
CA ILE A 127 12.25 0.46 -4.23
C ILE A 127 11.38 1.44 -5.05
N ASN A 128 10.59 0.92 -5.99
CA ASN A 128 9.72 1.74 -6.84
C ASN A 128 8.56 2.38 -6.09
N ASP A 129 8.22 1.88 -4.91
CA ASP A 129 7.16 2.41 -4.05
C ASP A 129 7.67 3.44 -3.03
N ALA A 130 9.00 3.51 -2.84
CA ALA A 130 9.63 4.42 -1.88
C ALA A 130 9.19 5.90 -2.03
N PRO A 131 9.10 6.49 -3.24
CA PRO A 131 8.60 7.86 -3.39
C PRO A 131 7.12 8.01 -2.96
N GLY A 132 6.30 6.97 -3.16
CA GLY A 132 4.91 6.95 -2.75
C GLY A 132 4.75 6.80 -1.24
N LEU A 133 5.54 5.91 -0.61
CA LEU A 133 5.55 5.71 0.83
C LEU A 133 5.86 7.00 1.59
N SER A 134 6.88 7.75 1.15
CA SER A 134 7.28 9.01 1.79
C SER A 134 6.30 10.17 1.59
N ARG A 135 5.44 10.10 0.59
CA ARG A 135 4.45 11.15 0.27
C ARG A 135 3.03 10.84 0.72
N ALA A 136 2.74 9.61 1.05
CA ALA A 136 1.45 9.23 1.62
C ALA A 136 1.26 9.89 2.99
N ALA A 137 0.01 10.03 3.42
CA ALA A 137 -0.28 10.47 4.78
C ALA A 137 0.19 9.44 5.83
N VAL A 138 0.20 8.16 5.45
CA VAL A 138 0.82 7.06 6.18
C VAL A 138 1.42 6.09 5.17
N GLY A 139 2.74 5.91 5.23
CA GLY A 139 3.47 4.90 4.48
C GLY A 139 3.56 3.60 5.27
N VAL A 140 3.16 2.49 4.67
CA VAL A 140 3.21 1.16 5.28
C VAL A 140 4.03 0.23 4.41
N THR A 141 5.03 -0.44 4.98
CA THR A 141 5.79 -1.49 4.30
C THR A 141 5.63 -2.84 4.98
N LEU A 142 5.94 -3.89 4.23
CA LEU A 142 5.98 -5.25 4.78
C LEU A 142 7.42 -5.58 5.21
N GLU A 143 7.57 -6.59 6.09
CA GLU A 143 8.90 -7.06 6.53
C GLU A 143 9.77 -7.53 5.35
N SER A 144 9.15 -8.08 4.29
CA SER A 144 9.81 -8.44 3.03
C SER A 144 10.26 -7.25 2.20
N GLY A 145 9.89 -6.03 2.59
CA GLY A 145 10.24 -4.81 1.88
C GLY A 145 11.74 -4.53 1.88
N THR A 146 12.17 -3.77 0.88
CA THR A 146 13.56 -3.31 0.78
C THR A 146 13.94 -2.43 1.96
N ASP A 147 15.24 -2.32 2.27
CA ASP A 147 15.73 -1.46 3.36
C ASP A 147 15.29 -0.01 3.15
N LEU A 148 15.31 0.47 1.90
CA LEU A 148 14.84 1.81 1.57
C LEU A 148 13.33 1.99 1.84
N ALA A 149 12.49 1.01 1.50
CA ALA A 149 11.08 1.05 1.78
C ALA A 149 10.80 1.07 3.29
N ARG A 150 11.58 0.30 4.07
CA ARG A 150 11.50 0.28 5.54
C ARG A 150 11.93 1.60 6.19
N GLU A 151 12.94 2.26 5.64
CA GLU A 151 13.42 3.56 6.14
C GLU A 151 12.41 4.69 5.89
N LEU A 152 11.68 4.63 4.79
CA LEU A 152 10.74 5.68 4.36
C LEU A 152 9.30 5.45 4.83
N ALA A 153 8.97 4.26 5.32
CA ALA A 153 7.64 3.93 5.82
C ALA A 153 7.46 4.33 7.28
N ASP A 154 6.27 4.83 7.62
CA ASP A 154 5.89 5.13 9.01
C ASP A 154 5.61 3.85 9.82
N VAL A 155 5.22 2.77 9.14
CA VAL A 155 4.83 1.50 9.76
C VAL A 155 5.41 0.32 8.97
N THR A 156 6.01 -0.64 9.68
CA THR A 156 6.45 -1.92 9.11
C THR A 156 5.60 -3.06 9.67
N ILE A 157 4.95 -3.82 8.79
CA ILE A 157 4.17 -4.99 9.15
C ILE A 157 5.08 -6.22 9.17
N LEU A 158 5.32 -6.78 10.35
CA LEU A 158 6.09 -8.00 10.51
C LEU A 158 5.28 -9.23 10.08
N GLY A 159 5.96 -10.22 9.46
CA GLY A 159 5.35 -11.46 8.98
C GLY A 159 4.56 -11.33 7.68
N GLY A 160 4.50 -10.14 7.06
CA GLY A 160 3.90 -9.93 5.74
C GLY A 160 2.38 -10.20 5.65
N ASP A 161 1.69 -10.28 6.78
CA ASP A 161 0.25 -10.56 6.85
C ASP A 161 -0.57 -9.28 6.70
N LEU A 162 -1.25 -9.14 5.57
CA LEU A 162 -2.09 -7.98 5.26
C LEU A 162 -3.32 -7.82 6.17
N ALA A 163 -3.73 -8.88 6.90
CA ALA A 163 -4.81 -8.77 7.88
C ALA A 163 -4.47 -7.82 9.05
N ARG A 164 -3.20 -7.49 9.22
CA ARG A 164 -2.75 -6.51 10.20
C ARG A 164 -3.10 -5.06 9.82
N LEU A 165 -3.35 -4.76 8.54
CA LEU A 165 -3.77 -3.42 8.11
C LEU A 165 -5.12 -2.99 8.70
N PRO A 166 -6.21 -3.74 8.54
CA PRO A 166 -7.49 -3.38 9.17
C PRO A 166 -7.41 -3.38 10.70
N TRP A 167 -6.58 -4.24 11.29
CA TRP A 167 -6.31 -4.21 12.73
C TRP A 167 -5.66 -2.89 13.15
N LEU A 168 -4.63 -2.42 12.42
CA LEU A 168 -3.95 -1.15 12.66
C LEU A 168 -4.92 0.04 12.60
N VAL A 169 -5.81 0.06 11.61
CA VAL A 169 -6.84 1.10 11.48
C VAL A 169 -7.79 1.08 12.67
N ARG A 170 -8.25 -0.09 13.11
CA ARG A 170 -9.11 -0.23 14.30
C ARG A 170 -8.41 0.26 15.57
N LEU A 171 -7.16 -0.16 15.74
CA LEU A 171 -6.34 0.25 16.90
C LEU A 171 -6.16 1.76 16.94
N SER A 172 -5.77 2.38 15.81
CA SER A 172 -5.60 3.85 15.71
C SER A 172 -6.88 4.60 16.05
N ARG A 173 -8.04 4.15 15.53
CA ARG A 173 -9.35 4.75 15.84
C ARG A 173 -9.73 4.59 17.31
N ALA A 174 -9.44 3.44 17.91
CA ALA A 174 -9.68 3.20 19.33
C ALA A 174 -8.81 4.10 20.21
N THR A 175 -7.52 4.21 19.89
CA THR A 175 -6.57 5.08 20.60
C THR A 175 -7.01 6.55 20.55
N LEU A 176 -7.39 7.04 19.36
CA LEU A 176 -7.90 8.40 19.21
C LEU A 176 -9.19 8.64 20.00
N ARG A 177 -10.07 7.65 20.08
CA ARG A 177 -11.29 7.74 20.88
C ARG A 177 -10.96 7.90 22.36
N VAL A 178 -10.07 7.08 22.88
CA VAL A 178 -9.62 7.15 24.28
C VAL A 178 -8.94 8.49 24.55
N ALA A 179 -8.03 8.92 23.68
CA ALA A 179 -7.37 10.22 23.82
C ALA A 179 -8.35 11.40 23.85
N ARG A 180 -9.37 11.39 22.97
CA ARG A 180 -10.43 12.41 22.96
C ARG A 180 -11.28 12.40 24.22
N TRP A 181 -11.61 11.23 24.75
CA TRP A 181 -12.35 11.10 26.00
C TRP A 181 -11.53 11.62 27.19
N ASN A 182 -10.25 11.25 27.28
CA ASN A 182 -9.36 11.74 28.33
C ASN A 182 -9.24 13.26 28.29
N LEU A 183 -9.07 13.82 27.08
CA LEU A 183 -8.99 15.26 26.89
C LEU A 183 -10.33 15.95 27.27
N PHE A 184 -11.45 15.40 26.85
CA PHE A 184 -12.77 15.91 27.22
C PHE A 184 -12.94 15.96 28.74
N TRP A 185 -12.64 14.87 29.45
CA TRP A 185 -12.75 14.84 30.90
C TRP A 185 -11.77 15.79 31.58
N ALA A 186 -10.54 15.91 31.07
CA ALA A 186 -9.57 16.85 31.57
C ALA A 186 -10.06 18.31 31.50
N PHE A 187 -10.65 18.70 30.38
CA PHE A 187 -11.25 20.03 30.26
C PHE A 187 -12.51 20.21 31.09
N PHE A 188 -13.37 19.19 31.11
CA PHE A 188 -14.63 19.24 31.82
C PHE A 188 -14.45 19.43 33.32
N TYR A 189 -13.61 18.60 33.98
CA TYR A 189 -13.40 18.75 35.43
C TYR A 189 -12.70 20.06 35.78
N ASN A 190 -11.76 20.52 34.94
CA ASN A 190 -11.11 21.82 35.16
C ASN A 190 -12.13 22.97 35.03
N LEU A 191 -12.99 22.95 34.00
CA LEU A 191 -14.02 23.98 33.81
C LEU A 191 -14.98 24.02 35.00
N VAL A 192 -15.47 22.87 35.45
CA VAL A 192 -16.35 22.72 36.59
C VAL A 192 -15.63 23.16 37.91
N GLY A 193 -14.37 22.72 38.07
CA GLY A 193 -13.56 23.09 39.26
C GLY A 193 -13.31 24.59 39.38
N VAL A 194 -12.97 25.25 38.29
CA VAL A 194 -12.79 26.71 38.24
C VAL A 194 -14.10 27.43 38.54
N ALA A 195 -15.21 27.01 37.99
CA ALA A 195 -16.52 27.61 38.26
C ALA A 195 -16.94 27.47 39.75
N LEU A 196 -16.74 26.30 40.32
CA LEU A 196 -17.00 26.04 41.74
C LEU A 196 -16.06 26.85 42.68
N ALA A 197 -14.79 26.97 42.30
CA ALA A 197 -13.84 27.79 43.03
C ALA A 197 -14.21 29.28 42.99
N ALA A 198 -14.57 29.78 41.80
CA ALA A 198 -14.97 31.18 41.63
C ALA A 198 -16.28 31.54 42.36
N SER A 199 -17.19 30.59 42.54
CA SER A 199 -18.42 30.74 43.33
C SER A 199 -18.20 30.64 44.84
N GLY A 200 -16.99 30.31 45.29
CA GLY A 200 -16.70 30.10 46.71
C GLY A 200 -17.23 28.77 47.29
N MET A 201 -17.77 27.89 46.44
CA MET A 201 -18.32 26.61 46.84
C MET A 201 -17.27 25.49 46.97
N LEU A 202 -16.06 25.70 46.46
CA LEU A 202 -15.01 24.69 46.48
C LEU A 202 -14.11 24.87 47.71
N HIS A 203 -14.16 23.94 48.65
CA HIS A 203 -13.22 23.89 49.74
C HIS A 203 -11.86 23.42 49.23
N PRO A 204 -10.71 24.04 49.62
CA PRO A 204 -9.36 23.69 49.09
C PRO A 204 -8.99 22.20 49.17
N LEU A 205 -9.50 21.48 50.18
CA LEU A 205 -9.30 20.03 50.37
C LEU A 205 -9.90 19.19 49.22
N PHE A 206 -11.05 19.58 48.68
CA PHE A 206 -11.66 18.87 47.55
C PHE A 206 -10.92 19.11 46.25
N GLY A 207 -10.33 20.30 46.05
CA GLY A 207 -9.46 20.59 44.91
C GLY A 207 -8.19 19.73 44.91
N ALA A 208 -7.58 19.52 46.06
CA ALA A 208 -6.39 18.66 46.19
C ALA A 208 -6.71 17.17 45.97
N LEU A 209 -7.87 16.68 46.45
CA LEU A 209 -8.31 15.28 46.24
C LEU A 209 -8.69 14.98 44.80
N ALA A 210 -9.17 15.95 44.01
CA ALA A 210 -9.54 15.77 42.62
C ALA A 210 -8.32 15.71 41.67
N MET A 211 -7.10 16.00 42.19
CA MET A 211 -5.87 15.93 41.40
C MET A 211 -5.10 14.61 41.56
N ILE A 212 -5.59 13.67 42.39
CA ILE A 212 -5.02 12.34 42.58
C ILE A 212 -5.74 11.36 41.69
#